data_ff067a06c84258c428192430b126507d
#
_entry.id   ff067a06c84258c428192430b126507d
#
_cell.length_a   1.000
_cell.length_b   1.000
_cell.length_c   1.000
_cell.angle_alpha   90.00
_cell.angle_beta   90.00
_cell.angle_gamma   90.00
#
_symmetry.space_group_name_H-M   'P 1'
#
loop_
_entity.id
_entity.type
_entity.pdbx_description
1 polymer ?
#
loop_
_entity_poly.entity_id
_entity_poly.type
_entity_poly.pdbx_seq_one_letter_code
_entity_poly.pdbx_strand_id
1 'polypeptide(L)'
;GRYVTGGRGGNVYHVTSLADDGSEGTLRWALGKSGVKTIVFDVSGTIHLQSSLDISIGNVTIAGQTAPGDGICVADYPVSIKANNVIVRYMRFRLGNKNVLANGADGWDGFGGFDQQDLVIDHCSVSWSIDECLSVLGNKNTTVQWCLVAQSLVNSGHSKGAHAYGGNWGG
;
A
#
# COMPACT_ATOMS: atom_id res chain seq x y z
N GLY A 1 -6.05 9.54 -13.19
CA GLY A 1 -7.09 8.95 -12.36
C GLY A 1 -8.53 9.32 -12.71
N ARG A 2 -8.78 10.17 -13.74
CA ARG A 2 -10.13 10.72 -14.00
C ARG A 2 -11.22 9.63 -14.23
N TYR A 3 -10.86 8.53 -14.85
CA TYR A 3 -11.82 7.49 -15.25
C TYR A 3 -11.69 6.21 -14.41
N VAL A 4 -10.89 6.25 -13.35
CA VAL A 4 -10.68 5.09 -12.45
C VAL A 4 -11.98 4.78 -11.71
N THR A 5 -12.42 3.55 -11.81
CA THR A 5 -13.65 3.08 -11.17
C THR A 5 -13.39 2.26 -9.91
N GLY A 6 -12.17 1.69 -9.81
CA GLY A 6 -11.81 0.80 -8.70
C GLY A 6 -12.81 -0.34 -8.52
N GLY A 7 -13.29 -0.52 -7.32
CA GLY A 7 -14.25 -1.56 -6.94
C GLY A 7 -15.72 -1.21 -7.09
N ARG A 8 -16.05 -0.14 -7.83
CA ARG A 8 -17.44 0.32 -7.96
C ARG A 8 -18.35 -0.76 -8.54
N GLY A 9 -19.44 -1.04 -7.86
CA GLY A 9 -20.45 -2.03 -8.28
C GLY A 9 -20.05 -3.49 -8.02
N GLY A 10 -18.89 -3.72 -7.40
CA GLY A 10 -18.43 -5.06 -7.05
C GLY A 10 -18.84 -5.52 -5.65
N ASN A 11 -18.30 -6.65 -5.24
CA ASN A 11 -18.50 -7.20 -3.91
C ASN A 11 -17.81 -6.35 -2.84
N VAL A 12 -18.36 -6.34 -1.64
CA VAL A 12 -17.74 -5.70 -0.47
C VAL A 12 -17.15 -6.80 0.42
N TYR A 13 -15.88 -6.64 0.75
CA TYR A 13 -15.17 -7.51 1.69
C TYR A 13 -14.77 -6.72 2.93
N HIS A 14 -15.08 -7.27 4.09
CA HIS A 14 -14.82 -6.67 5.39
C HIS A 14 -13.51 -7.19 5.98
N VAL A 15 -12.61 -6.29 6.35
CA VAL A 15 -11.42 -6.61 7.14
C VAL A 15 -11.81 -6.49 8.61
N THR A 16 -11.87 -7.62 9.26
CA THR A 16 -12.30 -7.77 10.67
C THR A 16 -11.16 -8.18 11.59
N SER A 17 -9.95 -8.42 11.03
CA SER A 17 -8.76 -8.84 11.76
C SER A 17 -7.53 -8.05 11.31
N LEU A 18 -6.65 -7.74 12.25
CA LEU A 18 -5.33 -7.13 11.99
C LEU A 18 -4.23 -8.18 11.70
N ALA A 19 -4.55 -9.47 11.70
CA ALA A 19 -3.63 -10.53 11.33
C ALA A 19 -3.27 -10.47 9.84
N ASP A 20 -2.14 -11.09 9.47
CA ASP A 20 -1.67 -11.17 8.07
C ASP A 20 -1.40 -12.63 7.66
N ASP A 21 -2.16 -13.57 8.17
CA ASP A 21 -2.03 -15.01 7.92
C ASP A 21 -2.84 -15.51 6.69
N GLY A 22 -3.56 -14.61 6.01
CA GLY A 22 -4.40 -14.93 4.86
C GLY A 22 -5.73 -15.59 5.19
N SER A 23 -6.08 -15.71 6.46
CA SER A 23 -7.38 -16.22 6.89
C SER A 23 -8.51 -15.22 6.55
N GLU A 24 -9.74 -15.70 6.52
CA GLU A 24 -10.91 -14.89 6.25
C GLU A 24 -11.01 -13.70 7.22
N GLY A 25 -11.30 -12.53 6.67
CA GLY A 25 -11.34 -11.28 7.42
C GLY A 25 -10.01 -10.54 7.52
N THR A 26 -8.90 -11.07 6.97
CA THR A 26 -7.63 -10.34 6.87
C THR A 26 -7.56 -9.50 5.58
N LEU A 27 -6.73 -8.46 5.56
CA LEU A 27 -6.51 -7.65 4.36
C LEU A 27 -5.95 -8.51 3.20
N ARG A 28 -5.00 -9.40 3.50
CA ARG A 28 -4.40 -10.31 2.51
C ARG A 28 -5.43 -11.22 1.87
N TRP A 29 -6.34 -11.78 2.66
CA TRP A 29 -7.46 -12.59 2.16
C TRP A 29 -8.40 -11.78 1.25
N ALA A 30 -8.79 -10.58 1.66
CA ALA A 30 -9.67 -9.73 0.88
C ALA A 30 -9.06 -9.31 -0.46
N LEU A 31 -7.75 -9.00 -0.49
CA LEU A 31 -7.01 -8.69 -1.71
C LEU A 31 -6.95 -9.89 -2.66
N GLY A 32 -6.88 -11.11 -2.15
CA GLY A 32 -6.86 -12.35 -2.93
C GLY A 32 -8.19 -12.73 -3.59
N LYS A 33 -9.30 -12.04 -3.29
CA LYS A 33 -10.60 -12.33 -3.89
C LYS A 33 -10.65 -11.87 -5.35
N SER A 34 -11.23 -12.66 -6.21
CA SER A 34 -11.43 -12.35 -7.63
C SER A 34 -12.57 -11.35 -7.86
N GLY A 35 -12.59 -10.74 -9.05
CA GLY A 35 -13.66 -9.86 -9.49
C GLY A 35 -13.54 -8.42 -8.95
N VAL A 36 -14.51 -7.61 -9.32
CA VAL A 36 -14.63 -6.21 -8.89
C VAL A 36 -14.94 -6.17 -7.39
N LYS A 37 -14.20 -5.40 -6.59
CA LYS A 37 -14.36 -5.43 -5.14
C LYS A 37 -14.01 -4.11 -4.44
N THR A 38 -14.70 -3.87 -3.35
CA THR A 38 -14.37 -2.82 -2.38
C THR A 38 -13.99 -3.49 -1.05
N ILE A 39 -12.86 -3.10 -0.49
CA ILE A 39 -12.37 -3.59 0.80
C ILE A 39 -12.61 -2.48 1.82
N VAL A 40 -13.35 -2.81 2.86
CA VAL A 40 -13.68 -1.94 3.98
C VAL A 40 -13.13 -2.52 5.29
N PHE A 41 -12.97 -1.68 6.30
CA PHE A 41 -12.36 -2.07 7.57
C PHE A 41 -13.33 -1.87 8.72
N ASP A 42 -13.58 -2.91 9.48
CA ASP A 42 -14.39 -2.91 10.70
C ASP A 42 -13.49 -2.83 11.96
N VAL A 43 -12.17 -2.81 11.75
CA VAL A 43 -11.14 -2.71 12.80
C VAL A 43 -10.22 -1.53 12.54
N SER A 44 -9.56 -1.04 13.57
CA SER A 44 -8.49 -0.05 13.47
C SER A 44 -7.21 -0.54 14.14
N GLY A 45 -6.07 -0.03 13.69
CA GLY A 45 -4.78 -0.40 14.24
C GLY A 45 -3.73 -0.66 13.19
N THR A 46 -2.72 -1.45 13.53
CA THR A 46 -1.62 -1.79 12.63
C THR A 46 -1.67 -3.26 12.22
N ILE A 47 -1.69 -3.49 10.91
CA ILE A 47 -1.48 -4.81 10.33
C ILE A 47 0.04 -4.98 10.15
N HIS A 48 0.62 -5.86 10.94
CA HIS A 48 2.03 -6.24 10.83
C HIS A 48 2.16 -7.34 9.79
N LEU A 49 2.65 -6.98 8.60
CA LEU A 49 2.81 -7.92 7.50
C LEU A 49 3.86 -9.00 7.84
N GLN A 50 3.62 -10.22 7.40
CA GLN A 50 4.55 -11.35 7.50
C GLN A 50 5.40 -11.52 6.23
N SER A 51 5.00 -10.89 5.14
CA SER A 51 5.70 -10.85 3.86
C SER A 51 5.19 -9.67 3.04
N SER A 52 5.88 -9.32 1.95
CA SER A 52 5.42 -8.32 0.99
C SER A 52 3.97 -8.55 0.58
N LEU A 53 3.22 -7.47 0.42
CA LEU A 53 1.81 -7.51 0.08
C LEU A 53 1.59 -6.93 -1.32
N ASP A 54 1.21 -7.79 -2.25
CA ASP A 54 0.92 -7.40 -3.62
C ASP A 54 -0.58 -7.21 -3.86
N ILE A 55 -0.97 -6.07 -4.40
CA ILE A 55 -2.31 -5.82 -4.95
C ILE A 55 -2.29 -6.32 -6.39
N SER A 56 -2.45 -7.63 -6.57
CA SER A 56 -2.29 -8.31 -7.88
C SER A 56 -3.60 -8.46 -8.66
N ILE A 57 -4.75 -8.19 -8.03
CA ILE A 57 -6.06 -8.27 -8.66
C ILE A 57 -6.67 -6.88 -8.69
N GLY A 58 -6.80 -6.33 -9.88
CA GLY A 58 -7.33 -4.99 -10.11
C GLY A 58 -8.84 -4.86 -9.93
N ASN A 59 -9.39 -3.75 -10.41
CA ASN A 59 -10.78 -3.38 -10.19
C ASN A 59 -11.13 -3.38 -8.69
N VAL A 60 -10.24 -2.78 -7.88
CA VAL A 60 -10.34 -2.78 -6.42
C VAL A 60 -10.31 -1.35 -5.85
N THR A 61 -11.13 -1.13 -4.84
CA THR A 61 -11.05 0.04 -3.95
C THR A 61 -10.70 -0.44 -2.54
N ILE A 62 -9.63 0.09 -1.98
CA ILE A 62 -9.26 -0.09 -0.57
C ILE A 62 -9.67 1.18 0.17
N ALA A 63 -10.71 1.08 0.98
CA ALA A 63 -11.42 2.21 1.60
C ALA A 63 -11.02 2.36 3.08
N GLY A 64 -9.78 2.80 3.36
CA GLY A 64 -9.26 2.97 4.72
C GLY A 64 -10.07 3.92 5.60
N GLN A 65 -10.83 4.85 5.00
CA GLN A 65 -11.71 5.76 5.73
C GLN A 65 -12.88 5.08 6.44
N THR A 66 -13.14 3.82 6.16
CA THR A 66 -14.18 3.05 6.86
C THR A 66 -13.71 2.50 8.20
N ALA A 67 -12.40 2.45 8.42
CA ALA A 67 -11.84 1.99 9.68
C ALA A 67 -12.27 2.90 10.84
N PRO A 68 -12.67 2.33 11.98
CA PRO A 68 -13.00 3.11 13.16
C PRO A 68 -11.77 3.80 13.77
N GLY A 69 -11.98 4.69 14.74
CA GLY A 69 -10.94 5.32 15.54
C GLY A 69 -9.86 5.98 14.72
N ASP A 70 -8.60 5.62 14.97
CA ASP A 70 -7.44 6.22 14.32
C ASP A 70 -7.13 5.63 12.93
N GLY A 71 -8.01 4.80 12.38
CA GLY A 71 -7.84 4.22 11.06
C GLY A 71 -6.87 3.04 11.01
N ILE A 72 -6.36 2.73 9.81
CA ILE A 72 -5.58 1.52 9.56
C ILE A 72 -4.16 1.85 9.10
N CYS A 73 -3.19 1.12 9.60
CA CYS A 73 -1.79 1.15 9.20
C CYS A 73 -1.35 -0.22 8.71
N VAL A 74 -0.50 -0.25 7.69
CA VAL A 74 0.16 -1.48 7.21
C VAL A 74 1.66 -1.29 7.39
N ALA A 75 2.33 -2.24 8.02
CA ALA A 75 3.72 -2.09 8.43
C ALA A 75 4.58 -3.35 8.16
N ASP A 76 5.89 -3.17 8.28
CA ASP A 76 6.94 -4.19 8.33
C ASP A 76 7.39 -4.76 6.97
N TYR A 77 6.60 -4.68 5.93
CA TYR A 77 6.96 -5.09 4.56
C TYR A 77 6.39 -4.13 3.52
N PRO A 78 6.96 -4.11 2.29
CA PRO A 78 6.45 -3.27 1.21
C PRO A 78 5.06 -3.69 0.76
N VAL A 79 4.29 -2.70 0.29
CA VAL A 79 2.99 -2.93 -0.35
C VAL A 79 3.08 -2.44 -1.80
N SER A 80 2.83 -3.32 -2.75
CA SER A 80 3.00 -3.03 -4.18
C SER A 80 1.70 -3.18 -4.96
N ILE A 81 1.38 -2.18 -5.79
CA ILE A 81 0.29 -2.27 -6.76
C ILE A 81 0.83 -2.94 -8.02
N LYS A 82 0.32 -4.12 -8.33
CA LYS A 82 0.66 -4.92 -9.51
C LYS A 82 -0.54 -5.20 -10.40
N ALA A 83 -1.50 -4.29 -10.38
CA ALA A 83 -2.73 -4.41 -11.16
C ALA A 83 -3.26 -3.03 -11.52
N ASN A 84 -4.12 -2.99 -12.54
CA ASN A 84 -4.75 -1.78 -13.04
C ASN A 84 -6.10 -1.51 -12.36
N ASN A 85 -6.59 -0.28 -12.47
CA ASN A 85 -7.87 0.18 -11.94
C ASN A 85 -7.97 -0.01 -10.42
N VAL A 86 -7.04 0.62 -9.70
CA VAL A 86 -6.90 0.51 -8.26
C VAL A 86 -7.10 1.87 -7.60
N ILE A 87 -7.92 1.93 -6.58
CA ILE A 87 -8.12 3.09 -5.72
C ILE A 87 -7.71 2.71 -4.30
N VAL A 88 -6.76 3.47 -3.72
CA VAL A 88 -6.33 3.31 -2.32
C VAL A 88 -6.55 4.63 -1.60
N ARG A 89 -7.31 4.60 -0.50
CA ARG A 89 -7.67 5.80 0.23
C ARG A 89 -7.52 5.65 1.74
N TYR A 90 -7.02 6.71 2.39
CA TYR A 90 -6.94 6.84 3.85
C TYR A 90 -6.16 5.72 4.52
N MET A 91 -5.14 5.20 3.85
CA MET A 91 -4.24 4.18 4.39
C MET A 91 -2.94 4.80 4.88
N ARG A 92 -2.35 4.20 5.90
CA ARG A 92 -1.00 4.52 6.36
C ARG A 92 -0.08 3.36 6.07
N PHE A 93 1.10 3.62 5.49
CA PHE A 93 2.12 2.63 5.19
C PHE A 93 3.39 2.98 5.95
N ARG A 94 3.93 2.03 6.71
CA ARG A 94 5.09 2.19 7.59
C ARG A 94 6.00 0.97 7.45
N LEU A 95 6.80 0.97 6.39
CA LEU A 95 7.68 -0.17 6.07
C LEU A 95 8.62 -0.50 7.24
N GLY A 96 9.35 0.50 7.74
CA GLY A 96 10.39 0.26 8.73
C GLY A 96 11.58 -0.51 8.16
N ASN A 97 12.60 -0.74 8.99
CA ASN A 97 13.80 -1.47 8.58
C ASN A 97 14.01 -2.80 9.32
N LYS A 98 13.05 -3.21 10.14
CA LYS A 98 13.13 -4.44 10.94
C LYS A 98 13.46 -5.67 10.09
N ASN A 99 12.74 -5.83 8.98
CA ASN A 99 12.91 -6.99 8.11
C ASN A 99 14.04 -6.81 7.09
N VAL A 100 14.40 -5.58 6.76
CA VAL A 100 15.59 -5.26 5.96
C VAL A 100 16.85 -5.75 6.66
N LEU A 101 17.03 -5.36 7.91
CA LEU A 101 18.19 -5.76 8.72
C LEU A 101 18.26 -7.27 8.92
N ALA A 102 17.12 -7.94 9.08
CA ALA A 102 17.04 -9.37 9.27
C ALA A 102 17.30 -10.20 8.00
N ASN A 103 16.93 -9.67 6.83
CA ASN A 103 16.94 -10.41 5.56
C ASN A 103 17.90 -9.85 4.53
N GLY A 104 18.61 -8.74 4.81
CA GLY A 104 19.49 -8.08 3.86
C GLY A 104 18.73 -7.55 2.62
N ALA A 105 17.46 -7.27 2.75
CA ALA A 105 16.64 -6.77 1.65
C ALA A 105 17.01 -5.33 1.29
N ASP A 106 16.99 -5.03 0.02
CA ASP A 106 17.37 -3.75 -0.57
C ASP A 106 16.29 -3.27 -1.54
N GLY A 107 16.23 -1.95 -1.75
CA GLY A 107 15.35 -1.36 -2.75
C GLY A 107 13.86 -1.53 -2.44
N TRP A 108 13.49 -1.62 -1.17
CA TRP A 108 12.09 -1.70 -0.78
C TRP A 108 11.46 -0.32 -0.63
N ASP A 109 10.54 0.01 -1.53
CA ASP A 109 9.66 1.16 -1.41
C ASP A 109 8.57 0.91 -0.38
N GLY A 110 8.12 1.98 0.27
CA GLY A 110 7.05 1.85 1.27
C GLY A 110 5.72 1.45 0.66
N PHE A 111 5.36 2.10 -0.45
CA PHE A 111 4.11 1.85 -1.18
C PHE A 111 4.23 2.37 -2.62
N GLY A 112 3.55 1.74 -3.55
CA GLY A 112 3.47 2.23 -4.92
C GLY A 112 3.19 1.15 -5.95
N GLY A 113 3.47 1.47 -7.22
CA GLY A 113 3.33 0.55 -8.34
C GLY A 113 4.10 1.06 -9.56
N PHE A 114 4.61 0.14 -10.36
CA PHE A 114 5.38 0.41 -11.56
C PHE A 114 4.64 -0.11 -12.79
N ASP A 115 4.65 0.68 -13.88
CA ASP A 115 4.08 0.31 -15.18
C ASP A 115 2.60 -0.10 -15.15
N GLN A 116 1.84 0.47 -14.21
CA GLN A 116 0.41 0.24 -14.06
C GLN A 116 -0.40 1.38 -14.68
N GLN A 117 -1.71 1.18 -14.81
CA GLN A 117 -2.61 2.23 -15.29
C GLN A 117 -3.89 2.32 -14.46
N ASP A 118 -4.50 3.51 -14.49
CA ASP A 118 -5.76 3.79 -13.80
C ASP A 118 -5.65 3.64 -12.28
N LEU A 119 -4.75 4.46 -11.68
CA LEU A 119 -4.52 4.46 -10.24
C LEU A 119 -5.03 5.75 -9.60
N VAL A 120 -5.61 5.62 -8.40
CA VAL A 120 -5.87 6.75 -7.49
C VAL A 120 -5.32 6.40 -6.11
N ILE A 121 -4.38 7.22 -5.63
CA ILE A 121 -3.84 7.16 -4.27
C ILE A 121 -4.24 8.47 -3.60
N ASP A 122 -5.10 8.38 -2.60
CA ASP A 122 -5.80 9.55 -2.06
C ASP A 122 -5.84 9.54 -0.53
N HIS A 123 -5.43 10.64 0.10
CA HIS A 123 -5.36 10.78 1.57
C HIS A 123 -4.55 9.67 2.26
N CYS A 124 -3.50 9.18 1.63
CA CYS A 124 -2.61 8.19 2.22
C CYS A 124 -1.39 8.85 2.86
N SER A 125 -0.78 8.18 3.83
CA SER A 125 0.52 8.58 4.34
C SER A 125 1.52 7.44 4.25
N VAL A 126 2.73 7.76 3.75
CA VAL A 126 3.81 6.79 3.58
C VAL A 126 5.07 7.34 4.24
N SER A 127 5.63 6.57 5.16
CA SER A 127 6.84 6.95 5.89
C SER A 127 7.67 5.73 6.26
N TRP A 128 8.93 5.98 6.66
CA TRP A 128 9.85 4.98 7.19
C TRP A 128 10.26 3.91 6.18
N SER A 129 10.27 4.24 4.90
CA SER A 129 10.84 3.36 3.88
C SER A 129 12.36 3.44 3.88
N ILE A 130 12.98 2.48 3.23
CA ILE A 130 14.43 2.34 3.14
C ILE A 130 14.98 2.83 1.80
N ASP A 131 14.16 2.83 0.78
CA ASP A 131 14.40 3.44 -0.54
C ASP A 131 13.38 4.56 -0.71
N GLU A 132 12.50 4.56 -1.69
CA GLU A 132 11.45 5.56 -1.80
C GLU A 132 10.26 5.24 -0.87
N CYS A 133 9.64 6.30 -0.31
CA CYS A 133 8.39 6.12 0.41
C CYS A 133 7.26 5.76 -0.55
N LEU A 134 7.07 6.54 -1.63
CA LEU A 134 5.98 6.34 -2.59
C LEU A 134 6.51 6.40 -4.02
N SER A 135 6.36 5.31 -4.77
CA SER A 135 6.81 5.22 -6.16
C SER A 135 5.65 4.95 -7.10
N VAL A 136 5.54 5.76 -8.17
CA VAL A 136 4.53 5.63 -9.22
C VAL A 136 5.17 5.81 -10.60
N LEU A 137 6.28 5.10 -10.82
CA LEU A 137 7.10 5.19 -12.02
C LEU A 137 6.46 4.43 -13.21
N GLY A 138 6.49 5.01 -14.41
CA GLY A 138 5.99 4.39 -15.62
C GLY A 138 4.48 4.22 -15.70
N ASN A 139 3.73 4.73 -14.73
CA ASN A 139 2.29 4.56 -14.65
C ASN A 139 1.54 5.50 -15.61
N LYS A 140 0.38 5.05 -16.10
CA LYS A 140 -0.53 5.83 -16.93
C LYS A 140 -1.80 6.18 -16.18
N ASN A 141 -2.35 7.39 -16.42
CA ASN A 141 -3.61 7.85 -15.83
C ASN A 141 -3.64 7.68 -14.29
N THR A 142 -2.56 8.09 -13.64
CA THR A 142 -2.41 8.01 -12.17
C THR A 142 -2.69 9.36 -11.52
N THR A 143 -3.37 9.34 -10.40
CA THR A 143 -3.56 10.49 -9.52
C THR A 143 -3.06 10.16 -8.12
N VAL A 144 -2.16 10.98 -7.63
CA VAL A 144 -1.75 11.00 -6.21
C VAL A 144 -2.17 12.34 -5.66
N GLN A 145 -3.01 12.34 -4.64
CA GLN A 145 -3.54 13.59 -4.07
C GLN A 145 -3.72 13.49 -2.56
N TRP A 146 -3.55 14.62 -1.87
CA TRP A 146 -3.74 14.74 -0.42
C TRP A 146 -2.93 13.72 0.40
N CYS A 147 -1.80 13.30 -0.12
CA CYS A 147 -0.92 12.33 0.50
C CYS A 147 0.19 13.02 1.29
N LEU A 148 0.59 12.40 2.39
CA LEU A 148 1.77 12.76 3.15
C LEU A 148 2.88 11.74 2.85
N VAL A 149 3.99 12.20 2.29
CA VAL A 149 5.16 11.36 1.98
C VAL A 149 6.35 11.97 2.71
N ALA A 150 6.86 11.29 3.75
CA ALA A 150 7.85 11.90 4.64
C ALA A 150 8.63 10.87 5.46
N GLN A 151 9.72 11.31 6.06
CA GLN A 151 10.49 10.57 7.07
C GLN A 151 11.01 9.21 6.57
N SER A 152 11.60 9.17 5.39
CA SER A 152 12.36 8.00 4.93
C SER A 152 13.54 7.74 5.87
N LEU A 153 13.94 6.48 6.03
CA LEU A 153 14.98 6.05 6.97
C LEU A 153 16.36 6.10 6.30
N VAL A 154 17.10 7.16 6.53
CA VAL A 154 18.44 7.38 5.92
C VAL A 154 19.43 6.27 6.28
N ASN A 155 19.46 5.86 7.55
CA ASN A 155 20.36 4.80 8.04
C ASN A 155 19.59 3.50 8.25
N SER A 156 19.02 2.97 7.18
CA SER A 156 18.07 1.85 7.23
C SER A 156 18.71 0.46 7.14
N GLY A 157 20.00 0.38 6.82
CA GLY A 157 20.65 -0.89 6.46
C GLY A 157 20.64 -1.17 4.95
N HIS A 158 20.24 -0.20 4.13
CA HIS A 158 20.33 -0.30 2.67
C HIS A 158 21.79 -0.48 2.21
N SER A 159 22.06 -1.33 1.21
CA SER A 159 23.43 -1.64 0.73
C SER A 159 24.19 -0.41 0.21
N LYS A 160 23.49 0.59 -0.30
CA LYS A 160 24.07 1.88 -0.74
C LYS A 160 24.46 2.81 0.42
N GLY A 161 24.26 2.40 1.67
CA GLY A 161 24.55 3.22 2.86
C GLY A 161 23.43 4.22 3.15
N ALA A 162 23.76 5.48 3.36
CA ALA A 162 22.79 6.55 3.59
C ALA A 162 21.91 6.76 2.36
N HIS A 163 20.72 6.15 2.35
CA HIS A 163 19.83 6.08 1.20
C HIS A 163 18.38 6.15 1.67
N ALA A 164 17.66 7.17 1.24
CA ALA A 164 16.25 7.36 1.59
C ALA A 164 15.64 8.50 0.76
N TYR A 165 14.56 8.23 0.08
CA TYR A 165 13.88 9.20 -0.76
C TYR A 165 12.41 9.35 -0.39
N GLY A 166 11.84 10.51 -0.71
CA GLY A 166 10.42 10.79 -0.51
C GLY A 166 9.57 10.03 -1.51
N GLY A 167 9.83 10.24 -2.80
CA GLY A 167 9.05 9.60 -3.83
C GLY A 167 9.72 9.58 -5.19
N ASN A 168 9.28 8.64 -6.03
CA ASN A 168 9.70 8.50 -7.42
C ASN A 168 8.47 8.68 -8.33
N TRP A 169 8.49 9.75 -9.11
CA TRP A 169 7.35 10.24 -9.92
C TRP A 169 7.65 10.18 -11.43
N GLY A 170 8.74 9.55 -11.83
CA GLY A 170 9.17 9.48 -13.21
C GLY A 170 8.25 8.63 -14.10
N GLY A 171 8.31 8.89 -15.41
CA GLY A 171 7.55 8.18 -16.42
C GLY A 171 8.06 8.45 -17.82
#